data_75b0b692efacb1152d7c7cfe1d4be8a5
#
_entry.id   75b0b692efacb1152d7c7cfe1d4be8a5
#
_cell.length_a   1.000
_cell.length_b   1.000
_cell.length_c   1.000
_cell.angle_alpha   90.00
_cell.angle_beta   90.00
_cell.angle_gamma   90.00
#
_symmetry.space_group_name_H-M   'P 1'
#
loop_
_entity.id
_entity.type
_entity.pdbx_description
1 polymer ?
#
loop_
_entity_poly.entity_id
_entity_poly.type
_entity_poly.pdbx_seq_one_letter_code
_entity_poly.pdbx_strand_id
1 'polypeptide(L)'
;FNMPGEFRVGSTSAGDMFLGALLPGLVLVGLYMLYVFVYARINPKAAPPVTFKGTFDFKFWIKVIGVIIPPLALIFAVLGSILMGIATVNQAGSIGAIGATMMAGYRLHKGRKDAYYPIIVSVISIIPIIYFGNNYNLNIKATDTRDFGAILITAFFTITFLIGIVWSFWRSYKIENVLKEVVTETCVTTSMVFIILLGAAILTSGFRAFGGEELVRDFLQDLPGGFW
;
A
#
# COMPACT_ATOMS: atom_id res chain seq x y z
N PHE A 1 26.98 34.96 18.71
CA PHE A 1 25.94 34.28 19.52
C PHE A 1 25.64 32.96 18.84
N ASN A 2 26.30 31.87 19.23
CA ASN A 2 25.93 30.52 18.87
C ASN A 2 24.69 30.15 19.71
N MET A 3 23.52 30.09 19.12
CA MET A 3 22.40 29.45 19.75
C MET A 3 22.61 27.92 19.70
N PRO A 4 22.72 27.23 20.82
CA PRO A 4 22.72 25.79 20.85
C PRO A 4 21.28 25.34 20.63
N GLY A 5 21.02 24.68 19.53
CA GLY A 5 19.71 24.06 19.26
C GLY A 5 18.98 24.57 18.02
N GLU A 6 19.68 24.72 16.90
CA GLU A 6 18.96 24.56 15.63
C GLU A 6 18.51 23.11 15.52
N PHE A 7 17.25 22.86 15.92
CA PHE A 7 16.53 21.71 15.42
C PHE A 7 16.52 21.88 13.90
N ARG A 8 17.44 21.23 13.22
CA ARG A 8 17.27 20.94 11.81
C ARG A 8 15.98 20.16 11.71
N VAL A 9 14.92 20.84 11.30
CA VAL A 9 13.73 20.19 10.81
C VAL A 9 14.17 19.49 9.52
N GLY A 10 14.84 18.34 9.67
CA GLY A 10 15.11 17.46 8.57
C GLY A 10 13.77 17.13 7.96
N SER A 11 13.60 17.42 6.69
CA SER A 11 12.39 16.99 5.95
C SER A 11 12.33 15.47 6.05
N THR A 12 11.49 14.96 6.96
CA THR A 12 11.32 13.53 7.15
C THR A 12 10.69 12.97 5.88
N SER A 13 11.39 12.06 5.23
CA SER A 13 10.87 11.36 4.07
C SER A 13 9.65 10.52 4.48
N ALA A 14 8.68 10.37 3.57
CA ALA A 14 7.55 9.46 3.79
C ALA A 14 8.03 8.02 4.09
N GLY A 15 9.13 7.58 3.47
CA GLY A 15 9.78 6.31 3.75
C GLY A 15 10.26 6.18 5.19
N ASP A 16 10.88 7.23 5.75
CA ASP A 16 11.35 7.26 7.15
C ASP A 16 10.18 7.18 8.12
N MET A 17 9.05 7.82 7.82
CA MET A 17 7.83 7.72 8.63
C MET A 17 7.27 6.29 8.63
N PHE A 18 7.26 5.61 7.49
CA PHE A 18 6.84 4.21 7.41
C PHE A 18 7.77 3.27 8.17
N LEU A 19 9.09 3.48 8.08
CA LEU A 19 10.08 2.73 8.86
C LEU A 19 9.89 2.96 10.36
N GLY A 20 9.70 4.21 10.79
CA GLY A 20 9.46 4.56 12.18
C GLY A 20 8.17 3.96 12.74
N ALA A 21 7.12 3.83 11.91
CA ALA A 21 5.85 3.23 12.31
C ALA A 21 5.89 1.69 12.39
N LEU A 22 6.87 1.03 11.80
CA LEU A 22 6.93 -0.42 11.72
C LEU A 22 7.06 -1.09 13.10
N LEU A 23 7.96 -0.58 13.94
CA LEU A 23 8.18 -1.13 15.29
C LEU A 23 6.95 -0.94 16.20
N PRO A 24 6.37 0.28 16.35
CA PRO A 24 5.13 0.47 17.09
C PRO A 24 3.97 -0.35 16.54
N GLY A 25 3.89 -0.48 15.21
CA GLY A 25 2.87 -1.31 14.56
C GLY A 25 2.97 -2.79 14.93
N LEU A 26 4.17 -3.37 14.95
CA LEU A 26 4.39 -4.75 15.39
C LEU A 26 4.04 -4.95 16.88
N VAL A 27 4.38 -3.99 17.73
CA VAL A 27 4.00 -4.02 19.15
C VAL A 27 2.48 -4.01 19.29
N LEU A 28 1.79 -3.15 18.53
CA LEU A 28 0.32 -3.06 18.54
C LEU A 28 -0.33 -4.38 18.08
N VAL A 29 0.17 -4.99 17.02
CA VAL A 29 -0.29 -6.30 16.55
C VAL A 29 -0.11 -7.36 17.64
N GLY A 30 1.06 -7.38 18.32
CA GLY A 30 1.32 -8.28 19.45
C GLY A 30 0.32 -8.08 20.59
N LEU A 31 0.02 -6.82 20.95
CA LEU A 31 -0.97 -6.50 21.98
C LEU A 31 -2.39 -6.94 21.58
N TYR A 32 -2.80 -6.75 20.34
CA TYR A 32 -4.08 -7.25 19.85
C TYR A 32 -4.17 -8.77 19.89
N MET A 33 -3.12 -9.46 19.47
CA MET A 33 -3.07 -10.93 19.54
C MET A 33 -3.19 -11.41 20.99
N LEU A 34 -2.46 -10.76 21.88
CA LEU A 34 -2.51 -11.07 23.33
C LEU A 34 -3.91 -10.83 23.90
N TYR A 35 -4.49 -9.66 23.57
CA TYR A 35 -5.85 -9.31 24.03
C TYR A 35 -6.88 -10.33 23.55
N VAL A 36 -6.89 -10.66 22.25
CA VAL A 36 -7.83 -11.63 21.69
C VAL A 36 -7.64 -13.00 22.32
N PHE A 37 -6.39 -13.44 22.53
CA PHE A 37 -6.09 -14.71 23.18
C PHE A 37 -6.60 -14.77 24.63
N VAL A 38 -6.32 -13.73 25.42
CA VAL A 38 -6.77 -13.64 26.82
C VAL A 38 -8.30 -13.57 26.89
N TYR A 39 -8.92 -12.74 26.04
CA TYR A 39 -10.37 -12.58 26.01
C TYR A 39 -11.09 -13.88 25.62
N ALA A 40 -10.58 -14.60 24.61
CA ALA A 40 -11.11 -15.89 24.19
C ALA A 40 -11.00 -16.96 25.30
N ARG A 41 -9.93 -16.87 26.12
CA ARG A 41 -9.73 -17.80 27.23
C ARG A 41 -10.64 -17.52 28.43
N ILE A 42 -10.91 -16.22 28.70
CA ILE A 42 -11.80 -15.79 29.81
C ILE A 42 -13.28 -16.02 29.43
N ASN A 43 -13.64 -15.73 28.17
CA ASN A 43 -15.01 -15.83 27.69
C ASN A 43 -15.16 -16.83 26.52
N PRO A 44 -15.13 -18.16 26.80
CA PRO A 44 -15.24 -19.18 25.74
C PRO A 44 -16.56 -19.13 24.94
N LYS A 45 -17.61 -18.51 25.53
CA LYS A 45 -18.91 -18.31 24.85
C LYS A 45 -18.85 -17.24 23.78
N ALA A 46 -18.00 -16.22 23.93
CA ALA A 46 -17.83 -15.15 22.95
C ALA A 46 -16.92 -15.57 21.77
N ALA A 47 -16.04 -16.54 22.01
CA ALA A 47 -15.14 -17.08 21.01
C ALA A 47 -15.25 -18.62 20.96
N PRO A 48 -16.39 -19.16 20.47
CA PRO A 48 -16.58 -20.62 20.42
C PRO A 48 -15.53 -21.24 19.47
N PRO A 49 -14.97 -22.40 19.83
CA PRO A 49 -13.99 -23.08 18.99
C PRO A 49 -14.65 -23.48 17.66
N VAL A 50 -14.05 -23.06 16.56
CA VAL A 50 -14.49 -23.48 15.23
C VAL A 50 -14.05 -24.92 15.02
N THR A 51 -15.02 -25.84 14.99
CA THR A 51 -14.73 -27.23 14.69
C THR A 51 -14.39 -27.37 13.19
N PHE A 52 -13.09 -27.46 12.92
CA PHE A 52 -12.64 -27.75 11.56
C PHE A 52 -12.85 -29.24 11.26
N LYS A 53 -13.79 -29.55 10.36
CA LYS A 53 -14.11 -30.92 9.93
C LYS A 53 -13.16 -31.48 8.83
N GLY A 54 -12.08 -30.76 8.52
CA GLY A 54 -11.11 -31.15 7.49
C GLY A 54 -9.84 -31.76 8.08
N THR A 55 -9.13 -32.54 7.29
CA THR A 55 -7.77 -33.01 7.62
C THR A 55 -6.76 -31.90 7.30
N PHE A 56 -5.82 -31.67 8.21
CA PHE A 56 -4.67 -30.78 7.98
C PHE A 56 -3.65 -31.51 7.09
N ASP A 57 -4.04 -31.77 5.83
CA ASP A 57 -3.18 -32.42 4.85
C ASP A 57 -2.27 -31.40 4.16
N PHE A 58 -1.15 -31.87 3.58
CA PHE A 58 -0.22 -31.02 2.82
C PHE A 58 -0.92 -30.22 1.71
N LYS A 59 -1.93 -30.79 1.08
CA LYS A 59 -2.79 -30.11 0.09
C LYS A 59 -3.57 -28.91 0.68
N PHE A 60 -3.98 -28.99 1.95
CA PHE A 60 -4.62 -27.90 2.65
C PHE A 60 -3.65 -26.72 2.82
N TRP A 61 -2.42 -27.00 3.27
CA TRP A 61 -1.40 -25.96 3.44
C TRP A 61 -1.02 -25.29 2.12
N ILE A 62 -0.85 -26.03 1.02
CA ILE A 62 -0.60 -25.45 -0.30
C ILE A 62 -1.76 -24.51 -0.71
N LYS A 63 -3.00 -24.90 -0.47
CA LYS A 63 -4.17 -24.08 -0.77
C LYS A 63 -4.21 -22.80 0.07
N VAL A 64 -3.92 -22.88 1.37
CA VAL A 64 -3.86 -21.72 2.28
C VAL A 64 -2.75 -20.75 1.83
N ILE A 65 -1.54 -21.27 1.61
CA ILE A 65 -0.39 -20.49 1.14
C ILE A 65 -0.71 -19.83 -0.21
N GLY A 66 -1.28 -20.57 -1.15
CA GLY A 66 -1.65 -20.06 -2.47
C GLY A 66 -2.72 -18.95 -2.45
N VAL A 67 -3.52 -18.86 -1.38
CA VAL A 67 -4.50 -17.78 -1.19
C VAL A 67 -3.86 -16.57 -0.51
N ILE A 68 -2.93 -16.79 0.41
CA ILE A 68 -2.31 -15.72 1.23
C ILE A 68 -1.14 -15.06 0.50
N ILE A 69 -0.34 -15.82 -0.24
CA ILE A 69 0.87 -15.28 -0.92
C ILE A 69 0.57 -14.10 -1.85
N PRO A 70 -0.42 -14.13 -2.76
CA PRO A 70 -0.62 -13.03 -3.68
C PRO A 70 -0.93 -11.68 -3.00
N PRO A 71 -1.85 -11.58 -2.01
CA PRO A 71 -2.05 -10.33 -1.27
C PRO A 71 -0.81 -9.88 -0.50
N LEU A 72 -0.11 -10.79 0.16
CA LEU A 72 1.12 -10.47 0.88
C LEU A 72 2.21 -9.97 -0.07
N ALA A 73 2.41 -10.64 -1.19
CA ALA A 73 3.38 -10.22 -2.21
C ALA A 73 3.09 -8.81 -2.72
N LEU A 74 1.81 -8.47 -2.93
CA LEU A 74 1.40 -7.12 -3.32
C LEU A 74 1.71 -6.10 -2.24
N ILE A 75 1.40 -6.40 -0.96
CA ILE A 75 1.72 -5.52 0.17
C ILE A 75 3.23 -5.30 0.28
N PHE A 76 4.02 -6.37 0.19
CA PHE A 76 5.49 -6.26 0.25
C PHE A 76 6.06 -5.52 -0.97
N ALA A 77 5.48 -5.69 -2.16
CA ALA A 77 5.90 -4.94 -3.34
C ALA A 77 5.63 -3.43 -3.19
N VAL A 78 4.45 -3.05 -2.69
CA VAL A 78 4.07 -1.65 -2.48
C VAL A 78 4.90 -1.02 -1.37
N LEU A 79 4.90 -1.59 -0.17
CA LEU A 79 5.65 -1.05 0.97
C LEU A 79 7.16 -1.12 0.72
N GLY A 80 7.66 -2.23 0.18
CA GLY A 80 9.08 -2.40 -0.12
C GLY A 80 9.58 -1.38 -1.13
N SER A 81 8.79 -1.04 -2.16
CA SER A 81 9.16 0.00 -3.14
C SER A 81 9.29 1.39 -2.51
N ILE A 82 8.44 1.70 -1.51
CA ILE A 82 8.53 2.96 -0.74
C ILE A 82 9.77 2.96 0.16
N LEU A 83 9.96 1.88 0.93
CA LEU A 83 11.06 1.75 1.88
C LEU A 83 12.44 1.75 1.20
N MET A 84 12.53 1.16 0.01
CA MET A 84 13.75 1.18 -0.80
C MET A 84 13.96 2.50 -1.55
N GLY A 85 13.03 3.46 -1.46
CA GLY A 85 13.09 4.73 -2.17
C GLY A 85 12.93 4.61 -3.69
N ILE A 86 12.46 3.46 -4.19
CA ILE A 86 12.28 3.20 -5.63
C ILE A 86 11.03 3.92 -6.14
N ALA A 87 9.98 3.97 -5.33
CA ALA A 87 8.72 4.61 -5.68
C ALA A 87 8.28 5.61 -4.61
N THR A 88 7.69 6.71 -5.07
CA THR A 88 6.97 7.62 -4.18
C THR A 88 5.68 6.98 -3.68
N VAL A 89 5.09 7.49 -2.59
CA VAL A 89 3.83 6.97 -2.02
C VAL A 89 2.71 6.91 -3.07
N ASN A 90 2.61 7.93 -3.93
CA ASN A 90 1.60 7.98 -5.00
C ASN A 90 1.84 6.91 -6.07
N GLN A 91 3.09 6.71 -6.47
CA GLN A 91 3.47 5.67 -7.44
C GLN A 91 3.21 4.28 -6.88
N ALA A 92 3.58 4.04 -5.63
CA ALA A 92 3.34 2.79 -4.93
C ALA A 92 1.84 2.49 -4.77
N GLY A 93 1.02 3.52 -4.46
CA GLY A 93 -0.43 3.41 -4.45
C GLY A 93 -1.00 2.98 -5.81
N SER A 94 -0.48 3.53 -6.91
CA SER A 94 -0.87 3.14 -8.28
C SER A 94 -0.49 1.69 -8.59
N ILE A 95 0.70 1.24 -8.18
CA ILE A 95 1.14 -0.16 -8.30
C ILE A 95 0.18 -1.08 -7.54
N GLY A 96 -0.18 -0.68 -6.30
CA GLY A 96 -1.14 -1.41 -5.47
C GLY A 96 -2.51 -1.54 -6.12
N ALA A 97 -3.04 -0.44 -6.66
CA ALA A 97 -4.35 -0.42 -7.34
C ALA A 97 -4.37 -1.32 -8.59
N ILE A 98 -3.32 -1.25 -9.42
CA ILE A 98 -3.16 -2.10 -10.60
C ILE A 98 -3.06 -3.57 -10.18
N GLY A 99 -2.19 -3.90 -9.22
CA GLY A 99 -2.01 -5.26 -8.73
C GLY A 99 -3.29 -5.84 -8.12
N ALA A 100 -4.02 -5.06 -7.32
CA ALA A 100 -5.30 -5.47 -6.75
C ALA A 100 -6.36 -5.72 -7.84
N THR A 101 -6.44 -4.86 -8.87
CA THR A 101 -7.35 -5.04 -10.01
C THR A 101 -7.04 -6.32 -10.79
N MET A 102 -5.75 -6.62 -11.00
CA MET A 102 -5.32 -7.86 -11.67
C MET A 102 -5.67 -9.09 -10.84
N MET A 103 -5.46 -9.04 -9.51
CA MET A 103 -5.83 -10.12 -8.60
C MET A 103 -7.34 -10.34 -8.54
N ALA A 104 -8.14 -9.26 -8.52
CA ALA A 104 -9.59 -9.33 -8.57
C ALA A 104 -10.06 -10.00 -9.87
N GLY A 105 -9.54 -9.56 -11.02
CA GLY A 105 -9.86 -10.15 -12.33
C GLY A 105 -9.56 -11.66 -12.41
N TYR A 106 -8.46 -12.10 -11.80
CA TYR A 106 -8.12 -13.52 -11.68
C TYR A 106 -9.06 -14.29 -10.73
N ARG A 107 -9.29 -13.76 -9.52
CA ARG A 107 -10.11 -14.45 -8.51
C ARG A 107 -11.56 -14.63 -8.93
N LEU A 108 -12.12 -13.60 -9.54
CA LEU A 108 -13.51 -13.61 -10.02
C LEU A 108 -13.72 -14.59 -11.19
N HIS A 109 -12.67 -14.93 -11.95
CA HIS A 109 -12.72 -15.91 -13.04
C HIS A 109 -12.16 -17.29 -12.68
N LYS A 110 -11.96 -17.58 -11.39
CA LYS A 110 -11.43 -18.86 -10.92
C LYS A 110 -12.31 -20.02 -11.40
N GLY A 111 -11.68 -20.94 -12.16
CA GLY A 111 -12.37 -22.09 -12.77
C GLY A 111 -12.41 -22.05 -14.30
N ARG A 112 -12.12 -20.92 -14.95
CA ARG A 112 -11.94 -20.81 -16.39
C ARG A 112 -10.47 -20.85 -16.75
N LYS A 113 -10.11 -21.56 -17.81
CA LYS A 113 -8.73 -21.64 -18.32
C LYS A 113 -8.14 -20.26 -18.67
N ASP A 114 -9.00 -19.31 -19.03
CA ASP A 114 -8.63 -17.95 -19.44
C ASP A 114 -8.35 -16.98 -18.27
N ALA A 115 -8.50 -17.43 -17.02
CA ALA A 115 -8.36 -16.58 -15.84
C ALA A 115 -6.98 -15.92 -15.74
N TYR A 116 -5.94 -16.64 -16.15
CA TYR A 116 -4.54 -16.20 -16.00
C TYR A 116 -4.03 -15.32 -17.14
N TYR A 117 -4.68 -15.31 -18.31
CA TYR A 117 -4.15 -14.59 -19.48
C TYR A 117 -3.84 -13.10 -19.25
N PRO A 118 -4.73 -12.29 -18.65
CA PRO A 118 -4.41 -10.87 -18.43
C PRO A 118 -3.18 -10.66 -17.56
N ILE A 119 -3.03 -11.49 -16.51
CA ILE A 119 -1.87 -11.42 -15.59
C ILE A 119 -0.60 -11.82 -16.32
N ILE A 120 -0.62 -12.93 -17.04
CA ILE A 120 0.55 -13.42 -17.80
C ILE A 120 0.99 -12.40 -18.83
N VAL A 121 0.06 -11.83 -19.59
CA VAL A 121 0.33 -10.78 -20.58
C VAL A 121 0.97 -9.57 -19.92
N SER A 122 0.42 -9.12 -18.79
CA SER A 122 0.96 -7.95 -18.07
C SER A 122 2.33 -8.22 -17.46
N VAL A 123 2.54 -9.37 -16.84
CA VAL A 123 3.84 -9.73 -16.23
C VAL A 123 4.93 -9.90 -17.30
N ILE A 124 4.61 -10.56 -18.40
CA ILE A 124 5.56 -10.72 -19.52
C ILE A 124 5.92 -9.36 -20.13
N SER A 125 4.96 -8.42 -20.19
CA SER A 125 5.21 -7.08 -20.75
C SER A 125 6.09 -6.21 -19.83
N ILE A 126 6.07 -6.41 -18.52
CA ILE A 126 6.89 -5.62 -17.56
C ILE A 126 8.38 -5.92 -17.75
N ILE A 127 8.76 -7.18 -18.02
CA ILE A 127 10.17 -7.59 -18.11
C ILE A 127 10.93 -6.80 -19.20
N PRO A 128 10.45 -6.74 -20.46
CA PRO A 128 11.09 -5.91 -21.48
C PRO A 128 11.08 -4.42 -21.16
N ILE A 129 10.01 -3.90 -20.57
CA ILE A 129 9.93 -2.49 -20.20
C ILE A 129 11.05 -2.12 -19.22
N ILE A 130 11.27 -2.94 -18.18
CA ILE A 130 12.35 -2.72 -17.22
C ILE A 130 13.72 -2.88 -17.88
N TYR A 131 13.92 -3.92 -18.72
CA TYR A 131 15.18 -4.17 -19.39
C TYR A 131 15.59 -3.01 -20.32
N PHE A 132 14.68 -2.58 -21.18
CA PHE A 132 14.95 -1.47 -22.10
C PHE A 132 15.03 -0.13 -21.37
N GLY A 133 14.25 0.08 -20.31
CA GLY A 133 14.30 1.28 -19.48
C GLY A 133 15.64 1.48 -18.77
N ASN A 134 16.31 0.41 -18.37
CA ASN A 134 17.59 0.49 -17.69
C ASN A 134 18.80 0.55 -18.63
N ASN A 135 18.71 -0.04 -19.82
CA ASN A 135 19.88 -0.21 -20.71
C ASN A 135 19.90 0.76 -21.88
N TYR A 136 18.79 1.44 -22.20
CA TYR A 136 18.65 2.29 -23.38
C TYR A 136 18.12 3.67 -23.02
N ASN A 137 18.53 4.67 -23.79
CA ASN A 137 18.03 6.03 -23.61
C ASN A 137 16.64 6.19 -24.26
N LEU A 138 15.58 6.07 -23.45
CA LEU A 138 14.19 6.20 -23.89
C LEU A 138 13.70 7.66 -23.93
N ASN A 139 14.58 8.65 -23.79
CA ASN A 139 14.20 10.05 -23.80
C ASN A 139 13.85 10.51 -25.22
N ILE A 140 12.56 10.70 -25.48
CA ILE A 140 12.03 11.12 -26.79
C ILE A 140 12.51 12.52 -27.19
N LYS A 141 12.86 13.37 -26.19
CA LYS A 141 13.32 14.75 -26.44
C LYS A 141 14.81 14.86 -26.76
N ALA A 142 15.60 13.80 -26.49
CA ALA A 142 17.01 13.79 -26.82
C ALA A 142 17.20 13.46 -28.31
N THR A 143 17.68 14.43 -29.10
CA THR A 143 17.77 14.30 -30.58
C THR A 143 18.94 13.42 -31.02
N ASP A 144 20.08 13.47 -30.32
CA ASP A 144 21.33 12.81 -30.75
C ASP A 144 21.63 11.45 -30.09
N THR A 145 20.97 11.11 -28.97
CA THR A 145 21.30 9.91 -28.17
C THR A 145 20.12 8.94 -27.98
N ARG A 146 19.06 9.13 -28.76
CA ARG A 146 17.85 8.28 -28.62
C ARG A 146 18.00 6.97 -29.40
N ASP A 147 17.67 5.88 -28.75
CA ASP A 147 17.57 4.55 -29.37
C ASP A 147 16.15 4.34 -29.93
N PHE A 148 15.90 4.77 -31.16
CA PHE A 148 14.55 4.73 -31.75
C PHE A 148 13.95 3.32 -31.75
N GLY A 149 14.76 2.28 -32.01
CA GLY A 149 14.31 0.89 -31.96
C GLY A 149 13.89 0.47 -30.56
N ALA A 150 14.66 0.85 -29.52
CA ALA A 150 14.31 0.57 -28.12
C ALA A 150 13.05 1.28 -27.69
N ILE A 151 12.83 2.52 -28.14
CA ILE A 151 11.61 3.30 -27.87
C ILE A 151 10.39 2.60 -28.45
N LEU A 152 10.44 2.14 -29.72
CA LEU A 152 9.33 1.44 -30.36
C LEU A 152 8.98 0.13 -29.66
N ILE A 153 9.98 -0.67 -29.30
CA ILE A 153 9.78 -1.93 -28.58
C ILE A 153 9.17 -1.66 -27.22
N THR A 154 9.70 -0.70 -26.47
CA THR A 154 9.17 -0.35 -25.14
C THR A 154 7.74 0.18 -25.23
N ALA A 155 7.43 1.01 -26.24
CA ALA A 155 6.09 1.50 -26.49
C ALA A 155 5.11 0.35 -26.80
N PHE A 156 5.51 -0.62 -27.61
CA PHE A 156 4.71 -1.82 -27.91
C PHE A 156 4.38 -2.61 -26.63
N PHE A 157 5.39 -2.89 -25.79
CA PHE A 157 5.17 -3.62 -24.53
C PHE A 157 4.36 -2.79 -23.52
N THR A 158 4.51 -1.47 -23.50
CA THR A 158 3.70 -0.59 -22.65
C THR A 158 2.23 -0.63 -23.07
N ILE A 159 1.93 -0.58 -24.37
CA ILE A 159 0.57 -0.72 -24.89
C ILE A 159 0.01 -2.11 -24.54
N THR A 160 0.79 -3.16 -24.71
CA THR A 160 0.38 -4.53 -24.35
C THR A 160 0.08 -4.67 -22.86
N PHE A 161 0.89 -4.04 -22.00
CA PHE A 161 0.65 -3.97 -20.56
C PHE A 161 -0.65 -3.26 -20.23
N LEU A 162 -0.91 -2.10 -20.85
CA LEU A 162 -2.16 -1.36 -20.67
C LEU A 162 -3.39 -2.17 -21.12
N ILE A 163 -3.29 -2.90 -22.24
CA ILE A 163 -4.35 -3.80 -22.70
C ILE A 163 -4.61 -4.89 -21.66
N GLY A 164 -3.58 -5.47 -21.04
CA GLY A 164 -3.74 -6.46 -19.96
C GLY A 164 -4.48 -5.92 -18.76
N ILE A 165 -4.17 -4.68 -18.34
CA ILE A 165 -4.84 -4.01 -17.23
C ILE A 165 -6.31 -3.72 -17.59
N VAL A 166 -6.58 -3.12 -18.74
CA VAL A 166 -7.94 -2.81 -19.22
C VAL A 166 -8.78 -4.08 -19.34
N TRP A 167 -8.18 -5.17 -19.81
CA TRP A 167 -8.84 -6.47 -19.90
C TRP A 167 -9.22 -7.02 -18.52
N SER A 168 -8.31 -6.93 -17.55
CA SER A 168 -8.59 -7.33 -16.16
C SER A 168 -9.68 -6.48 -15.53
N PHE A 169 -9.63 -5.15 -15.76
CA PHE A 169 -10.64 -4.21 -15.31
C PHE A 169 -12.02 -4.48 -15.92
N TRP A 170 -12.07 -4.73 -17.23
CA TRP A 170 -13.31 -5.08 -17.93
C TRP A 170 -13.95 -6.37 -17.40
N ARG A 171 -13.12 -7.34 -17.05
CA ARG A 171 -13.58 -8.57 -16.40
C ARG A 171 -14.22 -8.29 -15.04
N SER A 172 -13.55 -7.48 -14.21
CA SER A 172 -14.06 -7.08 -12.90
C SER A 172 -15.36 -6.26 -13.00
N TYR A 173 -15.49 -5.44 -14.05
CA TYR A 173 -16.72 -4.69 -14.32
C TYR A 173 -17.93 -5.57 -14.65
N LYS A 174 -17.71 -6.68 -15.38
CA LYS A 174 -18.81 -7.60 -15.79
C LYS A 174 -19.31 -8.51 -14.67
N ILE A 175 -18.62 -8.61 -13.55
CA ILE A 175 -18.93 -9.55 -12.47
C ILE A 175 -19.43 -8.78 -11.25
N GLU A 176 -20.68 -9.04 -10.88
CA GLU A 176 -21.32 -8.75 -9.58
C GLU A 176 -21.07 -7.38 -8.96
N ASN A 177 -21.25 -6.27 -9.67
CA ASN A 177 -21.14 -4.91 -9.07
C ASN A 177 -19.89 -4.61 -8.23
N VAL A 178 -18.88 -5.49 -8.26
CA VAL A 178 -17.65 -5.37 -7.46
C VAL A 178 -16.98 -4.01 -7.66
N LEU A 179 -16.95 -3.53 -8.89
CA LEU A 179 -16.37 -2.21 -9.18
C LEU A 179 -17.14 -1.07 -8.52
N LYS A 180 -18.48 -1.15 -8.51
CA LYS A 180 -19.33 -0.16 -7.84
C LYS A 180 -19.08 -0.15 -6.35
N GLU A 181 -18.96 -1.33 -5.75
CA GLU A 181 -18.65 -1.48 -4.32
C GLU A 181 -17.28 -0.89 -3.98
N VAL A 182 -16.23 -1.26 -4.73
CA VAL A 182 -14.88 -0.70 -4.56
C VAL A 182 -14.86 0.82 -4.69
N VAL A 183 -15.53 1.39 -5.70
CA VAL A 183 -15.61 2.85 -5.89
C VAL A 183 -16.34 3.51 -4.72
N THR A 184 -17.47 2.94 -4.29
CA THR A 184 -18.24 3.48 -3.17
C THR A 184 -17.42 3.45 -1.87
N GLU A 185 -16.80 2.31 -1.54
CA GLU A 185 -15.95 2.17 -0.36
C GLU A 185 -14.73 3.12 -0.40
N THR A 186 -14.12 3.29 -1.57
CA THR A 186 -13.02 4.24 -1.76
C THR A 186 -13.48 5.67 -1.53
N CYS A 187 -14.64 6.06 -2.08
CA CYS A 187 -15.20 7.38 -1.87
C CYS A 187 -15.52 7.65 -0.39
N VAL A 188 -16.14 6.69 0.29
CA VAL A 188 -16.48 6.80 1.72
C VAL A 188 -15.21 6.95 2.56
N THR A 189 -14.23 6.08 2.36
CA THR A 189 -12.97 6.11 3.11
C THR A 189 -12.19 7.41 2.85
N THR A 190 -12.08 7.83 1.59
CA THR A 190 -11.41 9.07 1.24
C THR A 190 -12.10 10.29 1.84
N SER A 191 -13.43 10.34 1.75
CA SER A 191 -14.22 11.43 2.34
C SER A 191 -14.05 11.49 3.86
N MET A 192 -14.02 10.34 4.53
CA MET A 192 -13.78 10.25 5.97
C MET A 192 -12.40 10.82 6.35
N VAL A 193 -11.34 10.44 5.63
CA VAL A 193 -10.00 10.97 5.86
C VAL A 193 -9.96 12.48 5.65
N PHE A 194 -10.57 13.00 4.59
CA PHE A 194 -10.62 14.45 4.34
C PHE A 194 -11.35 15.22 5.43
N ILE A 195 -12.48 14.71 5.93
CA ILE A 195 -13.23 15.35 7.03
C ILE A 195 -12.38 15.37 8.31
N ILE A 196 -11.68 14.28 8.63
CA ILE A 196 -10.78 14.22 9.80
C ILE A 196 -9.64 15.24 9.65
N LEU A 197 -8.99 15.31 8.48
CA LEU A 197 -7.92 16.28 8.24
C LEU A 197 -8.41 17.72 8.35
N LEU A 198 -9.60 18.01 7.83
CA LEU A 198 -10.21 19.33 7.91
C LEU A 198 -10.55 19.71 9.34
N GLY A 199 -11.14 18.79 10.10
CA GLY A 199 -11.41 18.96 11.52
C GLY A 199 -10.14 19.19 12.34
N ALA A 200 -9.08 18.41 12.09
CA ALA A 200 -7.79 18.58 12.73
C ALA A 200 -7.14 19.93 12.39
N ALA A 201 -7.24 20.40 11.14
CA ALA A 201 -6.73 21.70 10.71
C ALA A 201 -7.45 22.86 11.41
N ILE A 202 -8.77 22.80 11.50
CA ILE A 202 -9.59 23.81 12.22
C ILE A 202 -9.23 23.82 13.72
N LEU A 203 -9.16 22.64 14.34
CA LEU A 203 -8.80 22.51 15.76
C LEU A 203 -7.39 23.08 16.01
N THR A 204 -6.42 22.72 15.19
CA THR A 204 -5.03 23.20 15.32
C THR A 204 -4.96 24.72 15.13
N SER A 205 -5.68 25.27 14.16
CA SER A 205 -5.74 26.71 13.93
C SER A 205 -6.37 27.44 15.11
N GLY A 206 -7.47 26.94 15.66
CA GLY A 206 -8.11 27.47 16.85
C GLY A 206 -7.18 27.40 18.07
N PHE A 207 -6.55 26.26 18.31
CA PHE A 207 -5.62 26.07 19.41
C PHE A 207 -4.44 27.04 19.38
N ARG A 208 -3.87 27.28 18.18
CA ARG A 208 -2.81 28.29 17.97
C ARG A 208 -3.31 29.71 18.20
N ALA A 209 -4.49 30.04 17.69
CA ALA A 209 -5.08 31.37 17.84
C ALA A 209 -5.33 31.74 19.31
N PHE A 210 -5.61 30.77 20.18
CA PHE A 210 -5.80 30.95 21.63
C PHE A 210 -4.49 30.84 22.45
N GLY A 211 -3.32 30.79 21.80
CA GLY A 211 -2.03 30.70 22.50
C GLY A 211 -1.74 29.32 23.11
N GLY A 212 -2.48 28.29 22.72
CA GLY A 212 -2.31 26.94 23.26
C GLY A 212 -0.93 26.34 23.01
N GLU A 213 -0.25 26.75 21.93
CA GLU A 213 1.11 26.30 21.63
C GLU A 213 2.13 26.82 22.66
N GLU A 214 2.00 28.08 23.11
CA GLU A 214 2.83 28.67 24.14
C GLU A 214 2.58 27.99 25.49
N LEU A 215 1.32 27.76 25.83
CA LEU A 215 0.92 27.12 27.08
C LEU A 215 1.46 25.69 27.21
N VAL A 216 1.45 24.92 26.12
CA VAL A 216 2.03 23.57 26.11
C VAL A 216 3.55 23.63 26.19
N ARG A 217 4.17 24.58 25.50
CA ARG A 217 5.63 24.76 25.54
C ARG A 217 6.11 25.07 26.95
N ASP A 218 5.48 26.05 27.61
CA ASP A 218 5.81 26.46 28.99
C ASP A 218 5.59 25.29 29.96
N PHE A 219 4.48 24.58 29.84
CA PHE A 219 4.20 23.40 30.65
C PHE A 219 5.27 22.31 30.47
N LEU A 220 5.71 22.05 29.24
CA LEU A 220 6.76 21.03 28.97
C LEU A 220 8.15 21.47 29.48
N GLN A 221 8.44 22.77 29.48
CA GLN A 221 9.71 23.30 29.99
C GLN A 221 9.79 23.26 31.53
N ASP A 222 8.64 23.38 32.20
CA ASP A 222 8.54 23.34 33.67
C ASP A 222 8.52 21.91 34.24
N LEU A 223 8.49 20.87 33.39
CA LEU A 223 8.53 19.50 33.86
C LEU A 223 9.89 19.15 34.45
N PRO A 224 9.94 18.57 35.68
CA PRO A 224 11.20 18.15 36.30
C PRO A 224 11.79 16.98 35.53
N GLY A 225 12.91 17.22 34.84
CA GLY A 225 13.60 16.21 34.06
C GLY A 225 14.38 16.76 32.87
N GLY A 226 14.14 18.01 32.49
CA GLY A 226 14.81 18.65 31.34
C GLY A 226 14.44 17.96 30.01
N PHE A 227 14.43 18.75 28.95
CA PHE A 227 14.32 18.21 27.60
C PHE A 227 15.62 17.48 27.24
N TRP A 228 15.56 16.18 27.01
CA TRP A 228 16.68 15.36 26.55
C TRP A 228 16.61 14.98 25.11
#